data_3fb46ffd46d3df116d88a134b5cddae6
#
_entry.id   3fb46ffd46d3df116d88a134b5cddae6
#
_cell.length_a   1.000
_cell.length_b   1.000
_cell.length_c   1.000
_cell.angle_alpha   90.00
_cell.angle_beta   90.00
_cell.angle_gamma   90.00
#
_symmetry.space_group_name_H-M   'P 1'
#
loop_
_entity.id
_entity.type
_entity.pdbx_description
1 polymer ?
#
loop_
_entity_poly.entity_id
_entity_poly.type
_entity_poly.pdbx_seq_one_letter_code
_entity_poly.pdbx_strand_id
1 'polypeptide(L)'
;AANSKMAAKQQEIRTKYANDRLKMQEEMQKLMEQEGVNPTSGCLVTLIPFPIMLGIYYTVLYPLQNVLHISIDSINKATALLSQIPGVGTTLNVGYYSQMEIIKHFDQLRPHLTMFTGDELSRMESLSRGFNFCGLNLLDTPQSSHFLTFMWVIPALCLLTSLLSQVIMM
;
A
#
# COMPACT_ATOMS: atom_id res chain seq x y z
N ALA A 1 -19.01 -9.06 28.44
CA ALA A 1 -20.07 -10.04 28.73
C ALA A 1 -21.07 -10.23 27.57
N ALA A 2 -21.45 -9.19 26.81
CA ALA A 2 -22.37 -9.33 25.66
C ALA A 2 -21.71 -10.07 24.48
N ASN A 3 -20.47 -9.75 24.16
CA ASN A 3 -19.76 -10.36 23.04
C ASN A 3 -19.50 -11.87 23.23
N SER A 4 -19.28 -12.32 24.47
CA SER A 4 -19.07 -13.75 24.74
C SER A 4 -20.33 -14.59 24.59
N LYS A 5 -21.51 -14.03 24.94
CA LYS A 5 -22.81 -14.70 24.75
C LYS A 5 -23.15 -14.82 23.27
N MET A 6 -22.86 -13.77 22.47
CA MET A 6 -23.09 -13.79 21.05
C MET A 6 -22.15 -14.82 20.36
N ALA A 7 -20.88 -14.88 20.75
CA ALA A 7 -19.93 -15.86 20.20
C ALA A 7 -20.39 -17.31 20.48
N ALA A 8 -20.90 -17.58 21.69
CA ALA A 8 -21.41 -18.91 22.04
C ALA A 8 -22.62 -19.30 21.17
N LYS A 9 -23.60 -18.38 20.96
CA LYS A 9 -24.75 -18.64 20.09
C LYS A 9 -24.35 -18.84 18.63
N GLN A 10 -23.39 -18.06 18.15
CA GLN A 10 -22.84 -18.25 16.78
C GLN A 10 -22.18 -19.61 16.61
N GLN A 11 -21.45 -20.06 17.62
CA GLN A 11 -20.80 -21.37 17.59
C GLN A 11 -21.83 -22.52 17.61
N GLU A 12 -22.91 -22.38 18.38
CA GLU A 12 -24.01 -23.34 18.41
C GLU A 12 -24.68 -23.46 17.02
N ILE A 13 -24.95 -22.34 16.34
CA ILE A 13 -25.52 -22.34 14.98
C ILE A 13 -24.56 -23.01 14.00
N ARG A 14 -23.26 -22.73 14.07
CA ARG A 14 -22.25 -23.35 13.23
C ARG A 14 -22.17 -24.86 13.39
N THR A 15 -22.24 -25.34 14.62
CA THR A 15 -22.21 -26.79 14.90
C THR A 15 -23.52 -27.47 14.51
N LYS A 16 -24.66 -26.85 14.76
CA LYS A 16 -25.97 -27.39 14.46
C LYS A 16 -26.25 -27.51 12.96
N TYR A 17 -25.79 -26.55 12.17
CA TYR A 17 -26.03 -26.48 10.73
C TYR A 17 -24.76 -26.67 9.91
N ALA A 18 -23.78 -27.44 10.41
CA ALA A 18 -22.49 -27.67 9.76
C ALA A 18 -22.60 -28.20 8.33
N ASN A 19 -23.66 -28.98 8.04
CA ASN A 19 -23.91 -29.62 6.74
C ASN A 19 -24.87 -28.80 5.83
N ASP A 20 -25.47 -27.72 6.32
CA ASP A 20 -26.44 -26.92 5.56
C ASP A 20 -26.04 -25.42 5.64
N ARG A 21 -25.23 -25.00 4.66
CA ARG A 21 -24.72 -23.63 4.61
C ARG A 21 -25.81 -22.58 4.46
N LEU A 22 -26.90 -22.88 3.77
CA LEU A 22 -27.99 -21.92 3.54
C LEU A 22 -28.74 -21.68 4.84
N LYS A 23 -29.12 -22.75 5.57
CA LYS A 23 -29.76 -22.64 6.88
C LYS A 23 -28.86 -21.99 7.92
N MET A 24 -27.56 -22.30 7.88
CA MET A 24 -26.58 -21.68 8.77
C MET A 24 -26.54 -20.16 8.56
N GLN A 25 -26.52 -19.69 7.32
CA GLN A 25 -26.54 -18.26 7.02
C GLN A 25 -27.84 -17.58 7.45
N GLU A 26 -28.97 -18.22 7.19
CA GLU A 26 -30.29 -17.72 7.56
C GLU A 26 -30.47 -17.59 9.09
N GLU A 27 -30.06 -18.60 9.85
CA GLU A 27 -30.13 -18.56 11.32
C GLU A 27 -29.12 -17.59 11.93
N MET A 28 -27.95 -17.44 11.30
CA MET A 28 -26.96 -16.44 11.68
C MET A 28 -27.49 -15.00 11.47
N GLN A 29 -28.19 -14.78 10.36
CA GLN A 29 -28.80 -13.49 10.06
C GLN A 29 -29.94 -13.17 11.04
N LYS A 30 -30.82 -14.15 11.35
CA LYS A 30 -31.87 -13.99 12.37
C LYS A 30 -31.29 -13.69 13.75
N LEU A 31 -30.20 -14.35 14.14
CA LEU A 31 -29.51 -14.06 15.39
C LEU A 31 -29.01 -12.61 15.44
N MET A 32 -28.41 -12.11 14.36
CA MET A 32 -27.94 -10.74 14.28
C MET A 32 -29.09 -9.73 14.35
N GLU A 33 -30.20 -10.00 13.69
CA GLU A 33 -31.42 -9.17 13.74
C GLU A 33 -32.03 -9.14 15.14
N GLN A 34 -32.11 -10.29 15.82
CA GLN A 34 -32.64 -10.39 17.20
C GLN A 34 -31.80 -9.67 18.24
N GLU A 35 -30.48 -9.70 18.08
CA GLU A 35 -29.55 -9.00 18.97
C GLU A 35 -29.34 -7.52 18.56
N GLY A 36 -30.05 -7.04 17.53
CA GLY A 36 -29.97 -5.65 17.05
C GLY A 36 -28.62 -5.29 16.43
N VAL A 37 -27.81 -6.29 16.06
CA VAL A 37 -26.51 -6.10 15.44
C VAL A 37 -26.69 -6.10 13.94
N ASN A 38 -26.59 -4.92 13.36
CA ASN A 38 -26.69 -4.77 11.92
C ASN A 38 -25.40 -5.29 11.27
N PRO A 39 -25.42 -6.37 10.47
CA PRO A 39 -24.21 -6.93 9.84
C PRO A 39 -23.52 -5.91 8.91
N THR A 40 -24.30 -4.97 8.38
CA THR A 40 -23.82 -3.87 7.54
C THR A 40 -22.98 -2.84 8.32
N SER A 41 -23.24 -2.65 9.61
CA SER A 41 -22.46 -1.69 10.41
C SER A 41 -21.03 -2.14 10.65
N GLY A 42 -20.78 -3.44 10.74
CA GLY A 42 -19.43 -4.00 10.85
C GLY A 42 -18.60 -3.82 9.57
N CYS A 43 -19.23 -3.98 8.41
CA CYS A 43 -18.57 -3.75 7.12
C CYS A 43 -18.25 -2.27 6.89
N LEU A 44 -19.14 -1.37 7.33
CA LEU A 44 -18.95 0.07 7.12
C LEU A 44 -17.71 0.58 7.86
N VAL A 45 -17.49 0.12 9.08
CA VAL A 45 -16.30 0.50 9.88
C VAL A 45 -15.00 0.04 9.21
N THR A 46 -15.01 -1.14 8.57
CA THR A 46 -13.85 -1.66 7.82
C THR A 46 -13.61 -0.93 6.49
N LEU A 47 -14.63 -0.26 5.95
CA LEU A 47 -14.50 0.52 4.71
C LEU A 47 -13.97 1.95 4.94
N ILE A 48 -14.06 2.49 6.15
CA ILE A 48 -13.57 3.85 6.48
C ILE A 48 -12.07 4.03 6.17
N PRO A 49 -11.17 3.08 6.50
CA PRO A 49 -9.75 3.21 6.18
C PRO A 49 -9.44 3.17 4.68
N PHE A 50 -10.34 2.61 3.85
CA PHE A 50 -10.09 2.40 2.42
C PHE A 50 -9.88 3.70 1.62
N PRO A 51 -10.73 4.74 1.73
CA PRO A 51 -10.47 6.02 1.08
C PRO A 51 -9.17 6.69 1.52
N ILE A 52 -8.84 6.58 2.82
CA ILE A 52 -7.61 7.13 3.39
C ILE A 52 -6.40 6.41 2.79
N MET A 53 -6.46 5.08 2.73
CA MET A 53 -5.40 4.25 2.15
C MET A 53 -5.20 4.55 0.67
N LEU A 54 -6.30 4.75 -0.10
CA LEU A 54 -6.22 5.18 -1.50
C LEU A 54 -5.57 6.56 -1.63
N GLY A 55 -5.91 7.52 -0.77
CA GLY A 55 -5.29 8.84 -0.75
C GLY A 55 -3.78 8.76 -0.53
N ILE A 56 -3.34 7.99 0.46
CA ILE A 56 -1.92 7.75 0.74
C ILE A 56 -1.26 7.05 -0.45
N TYR A 57 -1.90 6.03 -1.02
CA TYR A 57 -1.39 5.30 -2.18
C TYR A 57 -1.12 6.24 -3.37
N TYR A 58 -2.08 7.09 -3.72
CA TYR A 58 -1.90 8.06 -4.81
C TYR A 58 -0.84 9.14 -4.49
N THR A 59 -0.69 9.51 -3.23
CA THR A 59 0.35 10.45 -2.79
C THR A 59 1.75 9.86 -2.98
N VAL A 60 1.92 8.59 -2.64
CA VAL A 60 3.19 7.87 -2.82
C VAL A 60 3.47 7.59 -4.30
N LEU A 61 2.43 7.24 -5.08
CA LEU A 61 2.59 6.90 -6.50
C LEU A 61 2.92 8.11 -7.37
N TYR A 62 2.33 9.26 -7.06
CA TYR A 62 2.50 10.52 -7.80
C TYR A 62 3.07 11.63 -6.91
N PRO A 63 4.27 11.45 -6.34
CA PRO A 63 4.80 12.37 -5.33
C PRO A 63 5.15 13.74 -5.91
N LEU A 64 5.61 13.83 -7.14
CA LEU A 64 5.94 15.11 -7.76
C LEU A 64 4.71 15.99 -7.96
N GLN A 65 3.60 15.38 -8.35
CA GLN A 65 2.35 16.09 -8.58
C GLN A 65 1.60 16.36 -7.28
N ASN A 66 1.45 15.36 -6.40
CA ASN A 66 0.56 15.44 -5.24
C ASN A 66 1.24 16.03 -4.00
N VAL A 67 2.56 15.88 -3.87
CA VAL A 67 3.32 16.42 -2.72
C VAL A 67 4.04 17.72 -3.09
N LEU A 68 4.73 17.73 -4.23
CA LEU A 68 5.53 18.88 -4.63
C LEU A 68 4.77 19.87 -5.52
N HIS A 69 3.56 19.52 -5.98
CA HIS A 69 2.71 20.35 -6.85
C HIS A 69 3.40 20.79 -8.15
N ILE A 70 4.24 19.92 -8.70
CA ILE A 70 4.96 20.16 -9.94
C ILE A 70 4.00 19.99 -11.13
N SER A 71 4.17 20.80 -12.18
CA SER A 71 3.32 20.74 -13.36
C SER A 71 3.47 19.41 -14.11
N ILE A 72 2.36 18.89 -14.63
CA ILE A 72 2.34 17.65 -15.41
C ILE A 72 3.23 17.75 -16.65
N ASP A 73 3.30 18.93 -17.28
CA ASP A 73 4.14 19.16 -18.46
C ASP A 73 5.64 18.96 -18.13
N SER A 74 6.11 19.51 -17.01
CA SER A 74 7.49 19.33 -16.55
C SER A 74 7.77 17.86 -16.19
N ILE A 75 6.81 17.18 -15.56
CA ILE A 75 6.91 15.75 -15.23
C ILE A 75 7.01 14.89 -16.49
N ASN A 76 6.20 15.17 -17.51
CA ASN A 76 6.23 14.44 -18.79
C ASN A 76 7.57 14.61 -19.50
N LYS A 77 8.13 15.82 -19.50
CA LYS A 77 9.46 16.09 -20.06
C LYS A 77 10.56 15.33 -19.30
N ALA A 78 10.49 15.31 -17.98
CA ALA A 78 11.42 14.51 -17.16
C ALA A 78 11.27 13.00 -17.38
N THR A 79 10.04 12.52 -17.56
CA THR A 79 9.76 11.12 -17.89
C THR A 79 10.39 10.72 -19.24
N ALA A 80 10.37 11.61 -20.23
CA ALA A 80 11.02 11.35 -21.50
C ALA A 80 12.54 11.20 -21.38
N LEU A 81 13.17 11.85 -20.40
CA LEU A 81 14.60 11.70 -20.12
C LEU A 81 14.93 10.34 -19.46
N LEU A 82 13.99 9.75 -18.72
CA LEU A 82 14.19 8.42 -18.11
C LEU A 82 14.49 7.35 -19.16
N SER A 83 13.86 7.44 -20.33
CA SER A 83 14.09 6.49 -21.44
C SER A 83 15.51 6.54 -22.02
N GLN A 84 16.25 7.61 -21.73
CA GLN A 84 17.63 7.81 -22.19
C GLN A 84 18.65 7.25 -21.21
N ILE A 85 18.21 6.89 -19.98
CA ILE A 85 19.11 6.29 -18.99
C ILE A 85 19.28 4.79 -19.25
N PRO A 86 20.51 4.29 -19.44
CA PRO A 86 20.76 2.88 -19.64
C PRO A 86 20.24 2.05 -18.45
N GLY A 87 19.44 1.02 -18.74
CA GLY A 87 18.91 0.11 -17.73
C GLY A 87 17.56 0.50 -17.12
N VAL A 88 17.08 1.73 -17.28
CA VAL A 88 15.78 2.18 -16.75
C VAL A 88 14.66 2.00 -17.78
N GLY A 89 14.94 2.32 -19.06
CA GLY A 89 13.91 2.32 -20.11
C GLY A 89 13.42 0.94 -20.58
N THR A 90 14.10 -0.14 -20.20
CA THR A 90 13.81 -1.49 -20.72
C THR A 90 13.05 -2.41 -19.77
N THR A 91 12.94 -2.08 -18.49
CA THR A 91 12.45 -3.01 -17.45
C THR A 91 11.14 -2.62 -16.79
N LEU A 92 10.62 -1.41 -17.02
CA LEU A 92 9.47 -0.90 -16.27
C LEU A 92 8.40 -0.28 -17.17
N ASN A 93 7.15 -0.45 -16.75
CA ASN A 93 6.03 0.38 -17.15
C ASN A 93 6.30 1.85 -16.71
N VAL A 94 7.24 2.49 -17.39
CA VAL A 94 7.70 3.86 -17.09
C VAL A 94 6.51 4.83 -16.99
N GLY A 95 5.39 4.52 -17.67
CA GLY A 95 4.19 5.34 -17.61
C GLY A 95 3.55 5.42 -16.22
N TYR A 96 3.41 4.30 -15.51
CA TYR A 96 2.68 4.26 -14.24
C TYR A 96 3.54 4.70 -13.05
N TYR A 97 4.82 4.31 -13.01
CA TYR A 97 5.75 4.61 -11.92
C TYR A 97 6.73 5.74 -12.26
N SER A 98 6.50 6.49 -13.34
CA SER A 98 7.44 7.48 -13.86
C SER A 98 7.91 8.49 -12.81
N GLN A 99 7.03 8.97 -11.94
CA GLN A 99 7.39 9.95 -10.92
C GLN A 99 8.29 9.36 -9.83
N MET A 100 8.06 8.12 -9.44
CA MET A 100 8.93 7.40 -8.50
C MET A 100 10.30 7.13 -9.12
N GLU A 101 10.33 6.75 -10.40
CA GLU A 101 11.60 6.52 -11.12
C GLU A 101 12.40 7.81 -11.31
N ILE A 102 11.74 8.95 -11.55
CA ILE A 102 12.41 10.27 -11.57
C ILE A 102 13.09 10.55 -10.24
N ILE A 103 12.41 10.29 -9.12
CA ILE A 103 12.97 10.52 -7.77
C ILE A 103 14.09 9.54 -7.48
N LYS A 104 13.93 8.27 -7.84
CA LYS A 104 14.91 7.22 -7.64
C LYS A 104 16.22 7.53 -8.38
N HIS A 105 16.14 8.02 -9.60
CA HIS A 105 17.27 8.37 -10.45
C HIS A 105 17.57 9.88 -10.47
N PHE A 106 17.13 10.60 -9.45
CA PHE A 106 17.23 12.05 -9.39
C PHE A 106 18.65 12.57 -9.59
N ASP A 107 19.65 11.96 -8.95
CA ASP A 107 21.05 12.38 -9.04
C ASP A 107 21.59 12.27 -10.48
N GLN A 108 21.18 11.23 -11.22
CA GLN A 108 21.57 11.02 -12.61
C GLN A 108 20.84 11.98 -13.56
N LEU A 109 19.57 12.27 -13.27
CA LEU A 109 18.73 13.16 -14.08
C LEU A 109 19.03 14.64 -13.83
N ARG A 110 19.47 15.00 -12.63
CA ARG A 110 19.64 16.39 -12.18
C ARG A 110 20.30 17.32 -13.20
N PRO A 111 21.41 16.94 -13.89
CA PRO A 111 22.03 17.80 -14.89
C PRO A 111 21.15 18.12 -16.10
N HIS A 112 20.16 17.27 -16.38
CA HIS A 112 19.25 17.36 -17.54
C HIS A 112 17.89 17.98 -17.20
N LEU A 113 17.58 18.18 -15.91
CA LEU A 113 16.29 18.70 -15.42
C LEU A 113 16.21 20.23 -15.49
N THR A 114 16.56 20.80 -16.64
CA THR A 114 16.58 22.26 -16.88
C THR A 114 15.19 22.91 -16.90
N MET A 115 14.11 22.10 -17.01
CA MET A 115 12.73 22.55 -17.01
C MET A 115 12.19 22.89 -15.61
N PHE A 116 12.92 22.50 -14.55
CA PHE A 116 12.50 22.75 -13.17
C PHE A 116 13.24 23.97 -12.60
N THR A 117 12.55 24.68 -11.71
CA THR A 117 13.16 25.78 -10.95
C THR A 117 14.13 25.25 -9.89
N GLY A 118 15.04 26.09 -9.41
CA GLY A 118 15.98 25.71 -8.36
C GLY A 118 15.29 25.28 -7.05
N ASP A 119 14.14 25.87 -6.73
CA ASP A 119 13.33 25.50 -5.57
C ASP A 119 12.66 24.13 -5.75
N GLU A 120 12.11 23.84 -6.94
CA GLU A 120 11.55 22.54 -7.26
C GLU A 120 12.61 21.44 -7.20
N LEU A 121 13.81 21.67 -7.74
CA LEU A 121 14.93 20.75 -7.66
C LEU A 121 15.37 20.50 -6.21
N SER A 122 15.42 21.52 -5.39
CA SER A 122 15.78 21.37 -3.96
C SER A 122 14.73 20.53 -3.21
N ARG A 123 13.45 20.74 -3.49
CA ARG A 123 12.37 19.92 -2.90
C ARG A 123 12.38 18.48 -3.41
N MET A 124 12.67 18.27 -4.68
CA MET A 124 12.83 16.92 -5.25
C MET A 124 14.03 16.19 -4.62
N GLU A 125 15.15 16.87 -4.41
CA GLU A 125 16.32 16.33 -3.73
C GLU A 125 15.99 15.92 -2.28
N SER A 126 15.31 16.79 -1.54
CA SER A 126 14.87 16.49 -0.18
C SER A 126 13.95 15.29 -0.12
N LEU A 127 13.04 15.18 -1.08
CA LEU A 127 12.11 14.04 -1.20
C LEU A 127 12.86 12.74 -1.53
N SER A 128 13.81 12.78 -2.48
CA SER A 128 14.64 11.62 -2.84
C SER A 128 15.43 11.08 -1.64
N ARG A 129 16.00 11.98 -0.84
CA ARG A 129 16.71 11.60 0.39
C ARG A 129 15.78 11.03 1.47
N GLY A 130 14.53 11.51 1.52
CA GLY A 130 13.50 11.05 2.45
C GLY A 130 13.09 9.58 2.29
N PHE A 131 13.33 8.98 1.13
CA PHE A 131 13.08 7.55 0.89
C PHE A 131 14.20 6.63 1.39
N ASN A 132 15.28 7.17 1.96
CA ASN A 132 16.33 6.39 2.61
C ASN A 132 16.00 6.20 4.09
N PHE A 133 15.68 4.98 4.48
CA PHE A 133 15.37 4.62 5.86
C PHE A 133 16.35 3.55 6.37
N CYS A 134 17.12 3.86 7.41
CA CYS A 134 18.11 2.94 7.99
C CYS A 134 19.07 2.31 6.96
N GLY A 135 19.46 3.08 5.93
CA GLY A 135 20.34 2.58 4.85
C GLY A 135 19.61 1.79 3.76
N LEU A 136 18.29 1.66 3.87
CA LEU A 136 17.43 1.09 2.82
C LEU A 136 16.85 2.19 1.95
N ASN A 137 17.00 2.07 0.65
CA ASN A 137 16.26 2.88 -0.30
C ASN A 137 14.87 2.25 -0.51
N LEU A 138 13.83 2.88 0.03
CA LEU A 138 12.45 2.39 -0.07
C LEU A 138 11.88 2.39 -1.50
N LEU A 139 12.55 3.05 -2.44
CA LEU A 139 12.20 3.02 -3.87
C LEU A 139 12.77 1.81 -4.60
N ASP A 140 13.67 1.06 -3.97
CA ASP A 140 14.20 -0.17 -4.54
C ASP A 140 13.25 -1.34 -4.32
N THR A 141 13.29 -2.30 -5.23
CA THR A 141 12.53 -3.55 -5.13
C THR A 141 13.45 -4.71 -4.78
N PRO A 142 13.04 -5.63 -3.89
CA PRO A 142 13.81 -6.83 -3.63
C PRO A 142 13.87 -7.69 -4.90
N GLN A 143 15.07 -7.86 -5.43
CA GLN A 143 15.31 -8.69 -6.62
C GLN A 143 15.57 -10.14 -6.19
N SER A 144 15.01 -11.08 -6.93
CA SER A 144 15.19 -12.52 -6.68
C SER A 144 16.63 -13.00 -6.86
N SER A 145 17.44 -12.28 -7.63
CA SER A 145 18.87 -12.56 -7.84
C SER A 145 19.74 -12.29 -6.60
N HIS A 146 19.26 -11.50 -5.66
CA HIS A 146 19.95 -11.15 -4.42
C HIS A 146 19.05 -11.42 -3.20
N PHE A 147 18.73 -12.68 -2.97
CA PHE A 147 17.83 -13.13 -1.92
C PHE A 147 18.27 -12.74 -0.49
N LEU A 148 19.56 -12.50 -0.28
CA LEU A 148 20.12 -12.07 1.02
C LEU A 148 20.26 -10.55 1.16
N THR A 149 19.61 -9.76 0.31
CA THR A 149 19.63 -8.30 0.44
C THR A 149 18.78 -7.88 1.64
N PHE A 150 19.26 -6.90 2.39
CA PHE A 150 18.55 -6.32 3.56
C PHE A 150 17.12 -5.86 3.24
N MET A 151 16.79 -5.66 1.96
CA MET A 151 15.44 -5.33 1.50
C MET A 151 14.38 -6.41 1.80
N TRP A 152 14.78 -7.67 1.95
CA TRP A 152 13.88 -8.77 2.33
C TRP A 152 13.42 -8.73 3.78
N VAL A 153 14.05 -7.89 4.61
CA VAL A 153 13.68 -7.70 6.02
C VAL A 153 12.24 -7.18 6.13
N ILE A 154 11.82 -6.26 5.26
CA ILE A 154 10.47 -5.68 5.30
C ILE A 154 9.39 -6.73 5.02
N PRO A 155 9.43 -7.49 3.90
CA PRO A 155 8.49 -8.58 3.66
C PRO A 155 8.50 -9.66 4.75
N ALA A 156 9.68 -10.00 5.28
CA ALA A 156 9.81 -10.99 6.35
C ALA A 156 9.15 -10.52 7.64
N LEU A 157 9.34 -9.26 8.05
CA LEU A 157 8.66 -8.68 9.20
C LEU A 157 7.13 -8.62 9.01
N CYS A 158 6.66 -8.26 7.82
CA CYS A 158 5.23 -8.28 7.51
C CYS A 158 4.63 -9.68 7.64
N LEU A 159 5.32 -10.70 7.15
CA LEU A 159 4.91 -12.10 7.31
C LEU A 159 4.90 -12.52 8.79
N LEU A 160 5.95 -12.21 9.53
CA LEU A 160 6.07 -12.55 10.96
C LEU A 160 4.95 -11.91 11.78
N THR A 161 4.71 -10.61 11.59
CA THR A 161 3.64 -9.88 12.28
C THR A 161 2.25 -10.38 11.92
N SER A 162 2.03 -10.76 10.68
CA SER A 162 0.77 -11.36 10.22
C SER A 162 0.51 -12.71 10.87
N LEU A 163 1.51 -13.58 10.90
CA LEU A 163 1.41 -14.89 11.58
C LEU A 163 1.20 -14.74 13.09
N LEU A 164 1.94 -13.84 13.73
CA LEU A 164 1.79 -13.56 15.15
C LEU A 164 0.38 -13.05 15.48
N SER A 165 -0.16 -12.16 14.65
CA SER A 165 -1.52 -11.66 14.81
C SER A 165 -2.57 -12.78 14.71
N GLN A 166 -2.39 -13.74 13.79
CA GLN A 166 -3.29 -14.88 13.67
C GLN A 166 -3.24 -15.80 14.90
N VAL A 167 -2.03 -16.04 15.44
CA VAL A 167 -1.88 -16.86 16.64
C VAL A 167 -2.51 -16.20 17.89
N ILE A 168 -2.39 -14.88 18.02
CA ILE A 168 -2.99 -14.14 19.14
C ILE A 168 -4.52 -14.11 19.05
N MET A 169 -5.09 -14.13 17.84
CA MET A 169 -6.53 -14.13 17.65
C MET A 169 -7.19 -15.53 17.73
N MET A 170 -6.40 -16.59 17.78
CA MET A 170 -6.85 -17.97 18.00
C MET A 170 -7.09 -18.25 19.50
#